data_9112ece6555b1f2da9d785c3251de600
#
_entry.id   9112ece6555b1f2da9d785c3251de600
#
_cell.length_a   1.000
_cell.length_b   1.000
_cell.length_c   1.000
_cell.angle_alpha   90.00
_cell.angle_beta   90.00
_cell.angle_gamma   90.00
#
_symmetry.space_group_name_H-M   'P 1'
#
loop_
_entity.id
_entity.type
_entity.pdbx_description
1 polymer ?
#
loop_
_entity_poly.entity_id
_entity_poly.type
_entity_poly.pdbx_seq_one_letter_code
_entity_poly.pdbx_strand_id
1 'polypeptide(L)'
;MANETGYHGHKLLEEHILKNPLLSGQVIIEVGSVREHMDGQNSTGFFMELCKKHNMKLISVDMDPECSANVHKEAEKLDFKNYEAITMKGEDYLKTIEKFDYLYLDGFDYYHNMHSQKRKDKYKEILETEITNENSWKSHLDMVKEVYKKGNDYSLLCIDDVFDANKGKGCTAIPFLMNNRWKALEHKYNAVIFSLTA
;
A
#
# COMPACT_ATOMS: atom_id res chain seq x y z
N MET A 1 -11.57 2.79 -19.05
CA MET A 1 -12.55 1.72 -18.88
C MET A 1 -12.60 1.46 -17.39
N ALA A 2 -13.74 1.66 -16.74
CA ALA A 2 -13.90 1.32 -15.33
C ALA A 2 -13.74 -0.21 -15.20
N ASN A 3 -13.01 -0.64 -14.17
CA ASN A 3 -12.81 -2.06 -13.88
C ASN A 3 -14.18 -2.67 -13.50
N GLU A 4 -14.79 -3.42 -14.38
CA GLU A 4 -16.10 -4.07 -14.17
C GLU A 4 -16.09 -5.11 -13.04
N THR A 5 -14.94 -5.38 -12.43
CA THR A 5 -14.77 -6.49 -11.48
C THR A 5 -14.68 -6.07 -10.02
N GLY A 6 -14.61 -4.76 -9.70
CA GLY A 6 -14.43 -4.29 -8.31
C GLY A 6 -13.13 -4.77 -7.61
N TYR A 7 -12.17 -5.29 -8.36
CA TYR A 7 -10.89 -5.74 -7.81
C TYR A 7 -9.87 -4.60 -7.82
N HIS A 8 -9.11 -4.49 -6.72
CA HIS A 8 -8.06 -3.50 -6.49
C HIS A 8 -6.71 -4.20 -6.26
N GLY A 9 -5.64 -3.42 -6.15
CA GLY A 9 -4.27 -3.93 -5.99
C GLY A 9 -4.06 -4.84 -4.78
N HIS A 10 -4.83 -4.67 -3.69
CA HIS A 10 -4.77 -5.58 -2.55
C HIS A 10 -5.11 -7.04 -2.93
N LYS A 11 -6.00 -7.23 -3.92
CA LYS A 11 -6.30 -8.56 -4.44
C LYS A 11 -5.14 -9.16 -5.21
N LEU A 12 -4.42 -8.35 -5.99
CA LEU A 12 -3.20 -8.80 -6.68
C LEU A 12 -2.13 -9.24 -5.67
N LEU A 13 -1.94 -8.47 -4.61
CA LEU A 13 -0.99 -8.84 -3.56
C LEU A 13 -1.38 -10.16 -2.88
N GLU A 14 -2.66 -10.36 -2.52
CA GLU A 14 -3.15 -11.65 -1.98
C GLU A 14 -2.86 -12.82 -2.91
N GLU A 15 -3.19 -12.69 -4.22
CA GLU A 15 -2.96 -13.77 -5.20
C GLU A 15 -1.50 -14.23 -5.24
N HIS A 16 -0.55 -13.33 -4.98
CA HIS A 16 0.87 -13.64 -4.93
C HIS A 16 1.35 -14.11 -3.54
N ILE A 17 0.84 -13.55 -2.45
CA ILE A 17 1.11 -14.02 -1.09
C ILE A 17 0.73 -15.49 -0.94
N LEU A 18 -0.44 -15.88 -1.45
CA LEU A 18 -0.95 -17.26 -1.33
C LEU A 18 -0.13 -18.31 -2.12
N LYS A 19 0.77 -17.88 -3.00
CA LYS A 19 1.73 -18.76 -3.67
C LYS A 19 2.96 -19.09 -2.79
N ASN A 20 3.16 -18.33 -1.69
CA ASN A 20 4.25 -18.57 -0.75
C ASN A 20 3.87 -19.67 0.24
N PRO A 21 4.69 -20.72 0.44
CA PRO A 21 4.40 -21.80 1.37
C PRO A 21 4.56 -21.41 2.85
N LEU A 22 5.24 -20.30 3.16
CA LEU A 22 5.56 -19.87 4.52
C LEU A 22 4.79 -18.59 4.88
N LEU A 23 3.48 -18.72 5.19
CA LEU A 23 2.63 -17.54 5.49
C LEU A 23 2.63 -17.18 6.98
N SER A 24 2.60 -18.19 7.86
CA SER A 24 2.45 -17.97 9.30
C SER A 24 3.61 -17.15 9.88
N GLY A 25 3.28 -16.12 10.64
CA GLY A 25 4.24 -15.22 11.28
C GLY A 25 4.80 -14.11 10.37
N GLN A 26 4.41 -14.09 9.09
CA GLN A 26 4.82 -13.02 8.18
C GLN A 26 4.00 -11.74 8.38
N VAL A 27 4.51 -10.63 7.89
CA VAL A 27 3.97 -9.29 8.10
C VAL A 27 3.57 -8.65 6.78
N ILE A 28 2.33 -8.16 6.72
CA ILE A 28 1.92 -7.21 5.68
C ILE A 28 2.10 -5.80 6.25
N ILE A 29 2.83 -4.95 5.54
CA ILE A 29 2.89 -3.52 5.78
C ILE A 29 2.04 -2.84 4.71
N GLU A 30 1.00 -2.13 5.13
CA GLU A 30 0.16 -1.31 4.30
C GLU A 30 0.49 0.16 4.54
N VAL A 31 0.77 0.92 3.48
CA VAL A 31 0.92 2.37 3.53
C VAL A 31 -0.24 3.01 2.78
N GLY A 32 -1.07 3.75 3.51
CA GLY A 32 -2.39 4.22 3.09
C GLY A 32 -3.50 3.33 3.65
N SER A 33 -4.06 3.72 4.79
CA SER A 33 -5.07 2.95 5.53
C SER A 33 -6.50 3.27 5.07
N VAL A 34 -7.46 2.49 5.56
CA VAL A 34 -8.89 2.72 5.35
C VAL A 34 -9.31 4.13 5.79
N ARG A 35 -9.92 4.88 4.89
CA ARG A 35 -10.39 6.27 5.12
C ARG A 35 -11.90 6.33 5.38
N GLU A 36 -12.64 5.92 4.41
CA GLU A 36 -14.11 5.90 4.40
C GLU A 36 -14.55 4.50 4.01
N HIS A 37 -15.67 4.06 4.57
CA HIS A 37 -16.21 2.76 4.20
C HIS A 37 -16.83 2.86 2.80
N MET A 38 -16.10 2.37 1.80
CA MET A 38 -16.58 2.18 0.44
C MET A 38 -16.47 0.72 0.06
N ASP A 39 -17.53 0.16 -0.48
CA ASP A 39 -17.54 -1.24 -0.91
C ASP A 39 -16.40 -1.52 -1.91
N GLY A 40 -15.60 -2.54 -1.63
CA GLY A 40 -14.47 -2.96 -2.45
C GLY A 40 -13.19 -2.12 -2.32
N GLN A 41 -13.18 -1.03 -1.54
CA GLN A 41 -12.01 -0.15 -1.36
C GLN A 41 -11.38 -0.25 0.04
N ASN A 42 -11.79 -1.21 0.87
CA ASN A 42 -11.26 -1.42 2.21
C ASN A 42 -10.08 -2.42 2.17
N SER A 43 -8.92 -1.99 1.70
CA SER A 43 -7.69 -2.82 1.71
C SER A 43 -7.30 -3.26 3.12
N THR A 44 -7.42 -2.37 4.11
CA THR A 44 -7.12 -2.66 5.52
C THR A 44 -7.94 -3.82 6.07
N GLY A 45 -9.26 -3.79 5.92
CA GLY A 45 -10.15 -4.88 6.36
C GLY A 45 -9.86 -6.18 5.61
N PHE A 46 -9.61 -6.08 4.30
CA PHE A 46 -9.22 -7.22 3.48
C PHE A 46 -7.92 -7.88 3.97
N PHE A 47 -6.88 -7.10 4.25
CA PHE A 47 -5.63 -7.62 4.80
C PHE A 47 -5.78 -8.16 6.22
N MET A 48 -6.65 -7.58 7.06
CA MET A 48 -6.95 -8.14 8.38
C MET A 48 -7.57 -9.54 8.28
N GLU A 49 -8.54 -9.76 7.38
CA GLU A 49 -9.12 -11.07 7.14
C GLU A 49 -8.08 -12.08 6.64
N LEU A 50 -7.22 -11.67 5.69
CA LEU A 50 -6.13 -12.49 5.19
C LEU A 50 -5.14 -12.86 6.31
N CYS A 51 -4.71 -11.87 7.11
CA CYS A 51 -3.80 -12.08 8.23
C CYS A 51 -4.41 -12.97 9.30
N LYS A 52 -5.70 -12.80 9.65
CA LYS A 52 -6.42 -13.66 10.59
C LYS A 52 -6.45 -15.11 10.13
N LYS A 53 -6.76 -15.33 8.85
CA LYS A 53 -6.86 -16.67 8.25
C LYS A 53 -5.52 -17.41 8.22
N HIS A 54 -4.41 -16.70 8.03
CA HIS A 54 -3.08 -17.29 7.80
C HIS A 54 -2.11 -17.06 8.97
N ASN A 55 -2.58 -16.58 10.13
CA ASN A 55 -1.75 -16.27 11.29
C ASN A 55 -0.58 -15.30 10.96
N MET A 56 -0.90 -14.25 10.22
CA MET A 56 0.01 -13.17 9.85
C MET A 56 -0.26 -11.93 10.69
N LYS A 57 0.61 -10.92 10.59
CA LYS A 57 0.45 -9.60 11.23
C LYS A 57 0.18 -8.53 10.17
N LEU A 58 -0.68 -7.57 10.49
CA LEU A 58 -0.86 -6.34 9.71
C LEU A 58 -0.22 -5.16 10.44
N ILE A 59 0.57 -4.37 9.73
CA ILE A 59 0.99 -3.03 10.14
C ILE A 59 0.41 -2.06 9.13
N SER A 60 -0.53 -1.22 9.58
CA SER A 60 -1.20 -0.24 8.71
C SER A 60 -0.73 1.16 9.08
N VAL A 61 -0.18 1.88 8.10
CA VAL A 61 0.51 3.16 8.28
C VAL A 61 -0.24 4.23 7.49
N ASP A 62 -0.67 5.27 8.17
CA ASP A 62 -1.25 6.46 7.54
C ASP A 62 -0.82 7.72 8.31
N MET A 63 -0.68 8.83 7.63
CA MET A 63 -0.36 10.10 8.27
C MET A 63 -1.58 10.78 8.92
N ASP A 64 -2.80 10.41 8.52
CA ASP A 64 -4.05 10.93 9.06
C ASP A 64 -4.46 10.13 10.32
N PRO A 65 -4.50 10.74 11.51
CA PRO A 65 -4.89 10.05 12.73
C PRO A 65 -6.35 9.52 12.68
N GLU A 66 -7.21 10.10 11.84
CA GLU A 66 -8.56 9.59 11.62
C GLU A 66 -8.52 8.22 10.91
N CYS A 67 -7.59 8.04 9.96
CA CYS A 67 -7.37 6.74 9.32
C CYS A 67 -6.88 5.68 10.31
N SER A 68 -5.90 6.02 11.17
CA SER A 68 -5.46 5.10 12.23
C SER A 68 -6.59 4.72 13.19
N ALA A 69 -7.48 5.65 13.55
CA ALA A 69 -8.66 5.36 14.35
C ALA A 69 -9.65 4.42 13.62
N ASN A 70 -9.77 4.53 12.30
CA ASN A 70 -10.60 3.62 11.50
C ASN A 70 -10.00 2.21 11.42
N VAL A 71 -8.68 2.08 11.40
CA VAL A 71 -7.99 0.77 11.50
C VAL A 71 -8.40 0.05 12.79
N HIS A 72 -8.42 0.74 13.93
CA HIS A 72 -8.86 0.15 15.20
C HIS A 72 -10.32 -0.31 15.16
N LYS A 73 -11.22 0.50 14.60
CA LYS A 73 -12.65 0.13 14.44
C LYS A 73 -12.82 -1.10 13.55
N GLU A 74 -12.07 -1.18 12.45
CA GLU A 74 -12.13 -2.33 11.56
C GLU A 74 -11.60 -3.60 12.25
N ALA A 75 -10.52 -3.48 13.02
CA ALA A 75 -9.99 -4.60 13.81
C ALA A 75 -10.97 -5.09 14.87
N GLU A 76 -11.69 -4.21 15.56
CA GLU A 76 -12.77 -4.56 16.50
C GLU A 76 -13.90 -5.31 15.80
N LYS A 77 -14.38 -4.79 14.67
CA LYS A 77 -15.45 -5.40 13.87
C LYS A 77 -15.09 -6.81 13.41
N LEU A 78 -13.84 -7.04 13.02
CA LEU A 78 -13.35 -8.33 12.54
C LEU A 78 -12.83 -9.23 13.66
N ASP A 79 -12.85 -8.77 14.92
CA ASP A 79 -12.19 -9.44 16.05
C ASP A 79 -10.76 -9.89 15.70
N PHE A 80 -9.98 -8.98 15.14
CA PHE A 80 -8.57 -9.20 14.76
C PHE A 80 -7.65 -8.49 15.76
N LYS A 81 -6.65 -9.18 16.31
CA LYS A 81 -5.79 -8.66 17.39
C LYS A 81 -4.33 -8.48 16.96
N ASN A 82 -3.89 -9.16 15.89
CA ASN A 82 -2.49 -9.16 15.48
C ASN A 82 -2.19 -8.04 14.48
N TYR A 83 -2.38 -6.79 14.92
CA TYR A 83 -2.16 -5.62 14.08
C TYR A 83 -1.48 -4.46 14.84
N GLU A 84 -0.93 -3.54 14.08
CA GLU A 84 -0.50 -2.21 14.54
C GLU A 84 -1.10 -1.14 13.62
N ALA A 85 -1.57 -0.04 14.20
CA ALA A 85 -1.99 1.17 13.48
C ALA A 85 -1.00 2.29 13.80
N ILE A 86 -0.32 2.81 12.79
CA ILE A 86 0.78 3.78 12.94
C ILE A 86 0.36 5.10 12.29
N THR A 87 0.35 6.18 13.08
CA THR A 87 0.14 7.54 12.55
C THR A 87 1.50 8.16 12.20
N MET A 88 1.91 8.02 10.94
CA MET A 88 3.19 8.52 10.42
C MET A 88 3.14 8.63 8.90
N LYS A 89 3.97 9.50 8.30
CA LYS A 89 4.19 9.46 6.84
C LYS A 89 4.81 8.13 6.43
N GLY A 90 4.36 7.57 5.30
CA GLY A 90 4.83 6.27 4.82
C GLY A 90 6.34 6.19 4.67
N GLU A 91 6.96 7.20 4.03
CA GLU A 91 8.40 7.28 3.84
C GLU A 91 9.17 7.34 5.17
N ASP A 92 8.63 8.01 6.20
CA ASP A 92 9.29 8.11 7.50
C ASP A 92 9.19 6.78 8.27
N TYR A 93 8.03 6.11 8.22
CA TYR A 93 7.90 4.78 8.79
C TYR A 93 8.83 3.78 8.11
N LEU A 94 8.87 3.77 6.77
CA LEU A 94 9.70 2.85 6.01
C LEU A 94 11.21 3.03 6.23
N LYS A 95 11.67 4.20 6.70
CA LYS A 95 13.05 4.40 7.16
C LYS A 95 13.36 3.57 8.40
N THR A 96 12.40 3.38 9.30
CA THR A 96 12.60 2.74 10.61
C THR A 96 12.69 1.23 10.56
N ILE A 97 12.13 0.58 9.53
CA ILE A 97 12.18 -0.88 9.40
C ILE A 97 13.51 -1.35 8.84
N GLU A 98 13.95 -2.53 9.23
CA GLU A 98 15.17 -3.18 8.69
C GLU A 98 14.87 -4.09 7.50
N LYS A 99 13.70 -4.73 7.51
CA LYS A 99 13.24 -5.66 6.47
C LYS A 99 11.72 -5.67 6.38
N PHE A 100 11.18 -6.24 5.31
CA PHE A 100 9.75 -6.49 5.16
C PHE A 100 9.51 -7.81 4.42
N ASP A 101 8.34 -8.42 4.65
CA ASP A 101 7.86 -9.58 3.91
C ASP A 101 6.96 -9.12 2.76
N TYR A 102 5.87 -8.44 3.07
CA TYR A 102 4.91 -7.93 2.09
C TYR A 102 4.65 -6.44 2.31
N LEU A 103 4.76 -5.66 1.25
CA LEU A 103 4.55 -4.21 1.29
C LEU A 103 3.51 -3.82 0.23
N TYR A 104 2.47 -3.11 0.68
CA TYR A 104 1.43 -2.53 -0.15
C TYR A 104 1.49 -1.01 -0.07
N LEU A 105 1.70 -0.35 -1.21
CA LEU A 105 1.84 1.11 -1.30
C LEU A 105 0.63 1.71 -2.00
N ASP A 106 -0.24 2.34 -1.21
CA ASP A 106 -1.43 3.09 -1.63
C ASP A 106 -1.52 4.47 -0.95
N GLY A 107 -0.40 5.01 -0.48
CA GLY A 107 -0.36 6.16 0.42
C GLY A 107 -0.86 7.47 -0.20
N PHE A 108 -0.01 8.17 -0.96
CA PHE A 108 -0.33 9.49 -1.51
C PHE A 108 -1.26 9.38 -2.73
N ASP A 109 -2.39 10.14 -2.73
CA ASP A 109 -3.36 10.11 -3.82
C ASP A 109 -2.78 10.58 -5.15
N TYR A 110 -3.17 9.91 -6.23
CA TYR A 110 -2.98 10.38 -7.59
C TYR A 110 -4.07 11.38 -7.96
N TYR A 111 -3.72 12.46 -8.67
CA TYR A 111 -4.68 13.53 -8.99
C TYR A 111 -5.78 13.05 -9.93
N HIS A 112 -7.02 13.31 -9.55
CA HIS A 112 -8.20 13.23 -10.41
C HIS A 112 -9.26 14.26 -9.97
N ASN A 113 -10.19 14.61 -10.87
CA ASN A 113 -11.17 15.67 -10.63
C ASN A 113 -12.23 15.34 -9.55
N MET A 114 -12.34 14.09 -9.11
CA MET A 114 -13.36 13.65 -8.14
C MET A 114 -12.93 13.77 -6.67
N HIS A 115 -11.70 14.24 -6.38
CA HIS A 115 -11.31 14.50 -5.00
C HIS A 115 -12.21 15.55 -4.35
N SER A 116 -12.81 15.20 -3.19
CA SER A 116 -13.62 16.12 -2.41
C SER A 116 -12.79 17.31 -1.89
N GLN A 117 -13.45 18.45 -1.62
CA GLN A 117 -12.76 19.58 -1.00
C GLN A 117 -12.19 19.20 0.36
N LYS A 118 -12.93 18.45 1.19
CA LYS A 118 -12.44 17.91 2.47
C LYS A 118 -11.12 17.15 2.31
N ARG A 119 -10.98 16.35 1.24
CA ARG A 119 -9.74 15.59 0.98
C ARG A 119 -8.57 16.51 0.63
N LYS A 120 -8.80 17.51 -0.22
CA LYS A 120 -7.79 18.51 -0.58
C LYS A 120 -7.34 19.34 0.63
N ASP A 121 -8.28 19.72 1.50
CA ASP A 121 -7.98 20.49 2.71
C ASP A 121 -7.13 19.66 3.69
N LYS A 122 -7.40 18.35 3.86
CA LYS A 122 -6.58 17.47 4.68
C LYS A 122 -5.12 17.37 4.17
N TYR A 123 -4.90 17.29 2.85
CA TYR A 123 -3.54 17.31 2.31
C TYR A 123 -2.79 18.60 2.64
N LYS A 124 -3.47 19.76 2.61
CA LYS A 124 -2.88 21.05 3.01
C LYS A 124 -2.60 21.12 4.50
N GLU A 125 -3.52 20.60 5.32
CA GLU A 125 -3.42 20.64 6.79
C GLU A 125 -2.31 19.70 7.31
N ILE A 126 -2.25 18.45 6.82
CA ILE A 126 -1.37 17.40 7.37
C ILE A 126 -0.01 17.37 6.66
N LEU A 127 0.02 17.58 5.33
CA LEU A 127 1.23 17.47 4.51
C LEU A 127 1.78 18.82 4.05
N GLU A 128 1.06 19.91 4.29
CA GLU A 128 1.40 21.24 3.77
C GLU A 128 1.57 21.25 2.24
N THR A 129 0.81 20.39 1.53
CA THR A 129 0.95 20.19 0.09
C THR A 129 -0.40 20.01 -0.60
N GLU A 130 -0.39 19.91 -1.92
CA GLU A 130 -1.57 19.64 -2.74
C GLU A 130 -1.51 18.26 -3.37
N ILE A 131 -2.69 17.69 -3.69
CA ILE A 131 -2.76 16.45 -4.47
C ILE A 131 -2.41 16.80 -5.91
N THR A 132 -1.21 16.45 -6.33
CA THR A 132 -0.73 16.52 -7.70
C THR A 132 -0.06 15.20 -8.11
N ASN A 133 0.05 14.96 -9.41
CA ASN A 133 0.74 13.76 -9.89
C ASN A 133 2.21 13.77 -9.49
N GLU A 134 2.87 14.91 -9.57
CA GLU A 134 4.29 15.09 -9.23
C GLU A 134 4.54 14.77 -7.75
N ASN A 135 3.67 15.24 -6.84
CA ASN A 135 3.76 14.95 -5.41
C ASN A 135 3.50 13.46 -5.13
N SER A 136 2.53 12.86 -5.81
CA SER A 136 2.26 11.43 -5.73
C SER A 136 3.47 10.60 -6.21
N TRP A 137 4.03 10.93 -7.37
CA TRP A 137 5.22 10.25 -7.91
C TRP A 137 6.43 10.39 -6.99
N LYS A 138 6.63 11.59 -6.44
CA LYS A 138 7.72 11.84 -5.50
C LYS A 138 7.55 11.00 -4.23
N SER A 139 6.38 10.99 -3.62
CA SER A 139 6.11 10.23 -2.40
C SER A 139 6.34 8.72 -2.63
N HIS A 140 5.81 8.15 -3.72
CA HIS A 140 6.03 6.74 -4.04
C HIS A 140 7.50 6.41 -4.36
N LEU A 141 8.20 7.31 -5.05
CA LEU A 141 9.64 7.15 -5.28
C LEU A 141 10.44 7.20 -3.97
N ASP A 142 10.11 8.11 -3.07
CA ASP A 142 10.79 8.22 -1.77
C ASP A 142 10.55 6.96 -0.92
N MET A 143 9.30 6.45 -0.88
CA MET A 143 8.99 5.20 -0.19
C MET A 143 9.80 4.01 -0.74
N VAL A 144 9.85 3.82 -2.07
CA VAL A 144 10.60 2.68 -2.63
C VAL A 144 12.10 2.82 -2.46
N LYS A 145 12.66 4.04 -2.42
CA LYS A 145 14.07 4.28 -2.09
C LYS A 145 14.44 3.85 -0.67
N GLU A 146 13.51 3.97 0.28
CA GLU A 146 13.74 3.52 1.65
C GLU A 146 13.76 1.99 1.77
N VAL A 147 13.07 1.26 0.91
CA VAL A 147 12.87 -0.18 1.07
C VAL A 147 13.55 -1.07 0.03
N TYR A 148 14.04 -0.55 -1.09
CA TYR A 148 14.54 -1.38 -2.19
C TYR A 148 15.70 -2.32 -1.81
N LYS A 149 16.43 -2.04 -0.73
CA LYS A 149 17.50 -2.89 -0.16
C LYS A 149 17.04 -3.75 1.02
N LYS A 150 15.79 -3.59 1.49
CA LYS A 150 15.28 -4.21 2.72
C LYS A 150 14.45 -5.47 2.47
N GLY A 151 14.21 -5.81 1.20
CA GLY A 151 13.55 -7.06 0.81
C GLY A 151 14.50 -8.26 0.88
N ASN A 152 13.90 -9.45 0.98
CA ASN A 152 14.55 -10.75 0.82
C ASN A 152 13.94 -11.50 -0.39
N ASP A 153 14.41 -12.70 -0.68
CA ASP A 153 14.00 -13.50 -1.85
C ASP A 153 12.48 -13.83 -1.89
N TYR A 154 11.78 -13.67 -0.78
CA TYR A 154 10.34 -13.91 -0.67
C TYR A 154 9.53 -12.62 -0.55
N SER A 155 10.20 -11.48 -0.45
CA SER A 155 9.50 -10.20 -0.31
C SER A 155 8.73 -9.83 -1.57
N LEU A 156 7.49 -9.35 -1.35
CA LEU A 156 6.64 -8.80 -2.40
C LEU A 156 6.36 -7.33 -2.12
N LEU A 157 6.43 -6.51 -3.17
CA LEU A 157 6.08 -5.10 -3.12
C LEU A 157 5.00 -4.84 -4.15
N CYS A 158 3.85 -4.31 -3.73
CA CYS A 158 2.74 -3.93 -4.61
C CYS A 158 2.54 -2.41 -4.57
N ILE A 159 2.44 -1.79 -5.75
CA ILE A 159 2.07 -0.37 -5.91
C ILE A 159 0.68 -0.34 -6.51
N ASP A 160 -0.27 0.29 -5.83
CA ASP A 160 -1.64 0.48 -6.30
C ASP A 160 -1.79 1.71 -7.20
N ASP A 161 -2.96 1.86 -7.80
CA ASP A 161 -3.31 2.95 -8.72
C ASP A 161 -2.31 3.16 -9.86
N VAL A 162 -1.82 2.07 -10.44
CA VAL A 162 -0.96 2.07 -11.64
C VAL A 162 -1.80 1.72 -12.85
N PHE A 163 -2.21 2.72 -13.63
CA PHE A 163 -3.10 2.52 -14.80
C PHE A 163 -2.36 2.09 -16.05
N ASP A 164 -1.17 2.64 -16.28
CA ASP A 164 -0.19 2.23 -17.31
C ASP A 164 1.23 2.70 -16.91
N ALA A 165 2.23 2.42 -17.76
CA ALA A 165 3.63 2.74 -17.47
C ALA A 165 3.90 4.24 -17.18
N ASN A 166 3.00 5.13 -17.61
CA ASN A 166 3.14 6.59 -17.49
C ASN A 166 1.98 7.25 -16.74
N LYS A 167 1.08 6.47 -16.17
CA LYS A 167 -0.11 6.96 -15.45
C LYS A 167 -0.31 6.23 -14.15
N GLY A 168 -0.61 7.00 -13.12
CA GLY A 168 -0.84 6.48 -11.78
C GLY A 168 0.36 6.71 -10.87
N LYS A 169 0.32 6.09 -9.70
CA LYS A 169 1.29 6.31 -8.62
C LYS A 169 2.70 5.81 -8.95
N GLY A 170 2.81 4.81 -9.82
CA GLY A 170 4.06 4.10 -10.10
C GLY A 170 5.06 4.78 -11.06
N CYS A 171 4.71 5.91 -11.71
CA CYS A 171 5.49 6.51 -12.82
C CYS A 171 7.00 6.61 -12.58
N THR A 172 7.44 7.01 -11.39
CA THR A 172 8.87 7.16 -11.04
C THR A 172 9.40 5.99 -10.23
N ALA A 173 8.55 5.39 -9.40
CA ALA A 173 8.89 4.28 -8.51
C ALA A 173 9.18 2.98 -9.29
N ILE A 174 8.38 2.67 -10.32
CA ILE A 174 8.54 1.45 -11.13
C ILE A 174 9.89 1.41 -11.87
N PRO A 175 10.28 2.43 -12.66
CA PRO A 175 11.59 2.43 -13.29
C PRO A 175 12.75 2.34 -12.28
N PHE A 176 12.61 3.00 -11.12
CA PHE A 176 13.62 2.92 -10.06
C PHE A 176 13.75 1.48 -9.55
N LEU A 177 12.65 0.79 -9.21
CA LEU A 177 12.67 -0.59 -8.75
C LEU A 177 13.29 -1.53 -9.79
N MET A 178 12.87 -1.43 -11.06
CA MET A 178 13.39 -2.27 -12.14
C MET A 178 14.89 -2.08 -12.38
N ASN A 179 15.43 -0.88 -12.16
CA ASN A 179 16.85 -0.60 -12.23
C ASN A 179 17.62 -1.04 -10.97
N ASN A 180 16.96 -1.51 -9.93
CA ASN A 180 17.53 -1.88 -8.64
C ASN A 180 17.17 -3.31 -8.20
N ARG A 181 17.26 -4.30 -9.09
CA ARG A 181 17.06 -5.73 -8.84
C ARG A 181 15.62 -6.15 -8.52
N TRP A 182 14.63 -5.28 -8.68
CA TRP A 182 13.22 -5.67 -8.54
C TRP A 182 12.63 -5.98 -9.91
N LYS A 183 11.97 -7.13 -10.02
CA LYS A 183 11.31 -7.57 -11.24
C LYS A 183 9.80 -7.42 -11.08
N ALA A 184 9.16 -6.74 -12.02
CA ALA A 184 7.71 -6.75 -12.12
C ALA A 184 7.24 -8.17 -12.48
N LEU A 185 6.38 -8.73 -11.64
CA LEU A 185 5.80 -10.06 -11.82
C LEU A 185 4.52 -9.99 -12.64
N GLU A 186 3.64 -9.03 -12.30
CA GLU A 186 2.34 -8.88 -12.91
C GLU A 186 1.86 -7.42 -12.80
N HIS A 187 1.10 -6.96 -13.82
CA HIS A 187 0.34 -5.72 -13.81
C HIS A 187 -1.14 -6.07 -14.01
N LYS A 188 -1.94 -5.92 -12.98
CA LYS A 188 -3.35 -6.32 -12.95
C LYS A 188 -4.12 -5.50 -11.92
N TYR A 189 -5.42 -5.31 -12.11
CA TYR A 189 -6.28 -4.56 -11.17
C TYR A 189 -5.81 -3.12 -10.89
N ASN A 190 -5.23 -2.45 -11.87
CA ASN A 190 -4.56 -1.14 -11.75
C ASN A 190 -3.43 -1.14 -10.70
N ALA A 191 -2.73 -2.24 -10.54
CA ALA A 191 -1.60 -2.36 -9.63
C ALA A 191 -0.47 -3.16 -10.26
N VAL A 192 0.75 -2.93 -9.79
CA VAL A 192 1.93 -3.72 -10.20
C VAL A 192 2.57 -4.34 -8.98
N ILE A 193 2.85 -5.65 -9.09
CA ILE A 193 3.55 -6.40 -8.05
C ILE A 193 4.97 -6.72 -8.48
N PHE A 194 5.88 -6.65 -7.53
CA PHE A 194 7.32 -6.88 -7.71
C PHE A 194 7.83 -7.93 -6.73
N SER A 195 8.85 -8.68 -7.17
CA SER A 195 9.74 -9.47 -6.30
C SER A 195 11.20 -9.08 -6.52
N LEU A 196 12.04 -9.38 -5.52
CA LEU A 196 13.48 -9.23 -5.67
C LEU A 196 14.00 -10.31 -6.63
N THR A 197 14.92 -9.96 -7.52
CA THR A 197 15.65 -10.94 -8.33
C THR A 197 16.89 -11.40 -7.58
N ALA A 198 17.05 -12.72 -7.50
CA ALA A 198 18.25 -13.33 -6.98
C ALA A 198 19.54 -12.86 -7.70
#